data_4f959050ea8a0bb0cb0f5b89f540cfa8
#
_entry.id   4f959050ea8a0bb0cb0f5b89f540cfa8
#
_cell.length_a   1.000
_cell.length_b   1.000
_cell.length_c   1.000
_cell.angle_alpha   90.00
_cell.angle_beta   90.00
_cell.angle_gamma   90.00
#
_symmetry.space_group_name_H-M   'P 1'
#
loop_
_entity.id
_entity.type
_entity.pdbx_description
1 polymer ?
#
loop_
_entity_poly.entity_id
_entity_poly.type
_entity_poly.pdbx_seq_one_letter_code
_entity_poly.pdbx_strand_id
1 'polypeptide(L)'
;LPYNEVIICRILYRNRSKQITATDLCEMTKMQKSQMNRTLTSMENKKILTRTRSSGDKRKIYVTLNEEQIKVYEDEHERILKIVDKLIERVGKENAQKALELFELIAHIAKEEIK
;
A
#
# COMPACT_ATOMS: atom_id res chain seq x y z
N LEU A 1 -9.62 3.70 -6.89
CA LEU A 1 -8.31 3.75 -7.56
C LEU A 1 -8.05 2.46 -8.34
N PRO A 2 -7.34 2.54 -9.47
CA PRO A 2 -6.88 1.35 -10.17
C PRO A 2 -5.99 0.48 -9.28
N TYR A 3 -6.00 -0.82 -9.54
CA TYR A 3 -5.29 -1.80 -8.72
C TYR A 3 -3.78 -1.48 -8.55
N ASN A 4 -3.11 -1.10 -9.64
CA ASN A 4 -1.68 -0.79 -9.58
C ASN A 4 -1.39 0.41 -8.67
N GLU A 5 -2.29 1.40 -8.66
CA GLU A 5 -2.15 2.57 -7.80
C GLU A 5 -2.33 2.19 -6.33
N VAL A 6 -3.29 1.31 -6.04
CA VAL A 6 -3.52 0.81 -4.68
C VAL A 6 -2.27 0.09 -4.15
N ILE A 7 -1.67 -0.78 -4.97
CA ILE A 7 -0.46 -1.51 -4.59
C ILE A 7 0.69 -0.54 -4.28
N ILE A 8 0.90 0.46 -5.13
CA ILE A 8 1.96 1.45 -4.93
C ILE A 8 1.73 2.22 -3.64
N CYS A 9 0.50 2.65 -3.39
CA CYS A 9 0.14 3.33 -2.14
C CYS A 9 0.48 2.48 -0.92
N ARG A 10 0.14 1.19 -0.95
CA ARG A 10 0.41 0.29 0.17
C ARG A 10 1.90 0.12 0.41
N ILE A 11 2.68 -0.03 -0.65
CA ILE A 11 4.14 -0.17 -0.53
C ILE A 11 4.74 1.11 0.06
N LEU A 12 4.35 2.26 -0.45
CA LEU A 12 4.86 3.55 0.03
C LEU A 12 4.46 3.79 1.49
N TYR A 13 3.24 3.45 1.86
CA TYR A 13 2.79 3.59 3.24
C TYR A 13 3.59 2.70 4.19
N ARG A 14 3.80 1.44 3.85
CA ARG A 14 4.55 0.50 4.67
C ARG A 14 6.00 0.91 4.83
N ASN A 15 6.56 1.58 3.83
CA ASN A 15 7.96 2.00 3.80
C ASN A 15 8.14 3.50 3.99
N ARG A 16 7.15 4.17 4.59
CA ARG A 16 7.16 5.63 4.71
C ARG A 16 8.31 6.22 5.53
N SER A 17 8.96 5.39 6.34
CA SER A 17 10.17 5.80 7.07
C SER A 17 11.44 5.67 6.25
N LYS A 18 11.34 5.11 5.05
CA LYS A 18 12.49 4.90 4.14
C LYS A 18 12.32 5.75 2.89
N GLN A 19 13.43 6.01 2.21
CA GLN A 19 13.40 6.65 0.90
C GLN A 19 13.22 5.57 -0.17
N ILE A 20 12.10 5.63 -0.89
CA ILE A 20 11.79 4.66 -1.94
C ILE A 20 11.93 5.34 -3.29
N THR A 21 12.68 4.73 -4.20
CA THR A 21 12.85 5.24 -5.56
C THR A 21 11.85 4.61 -6.51
N ALA A 22 11.66 5.23 -7.67
CA ALA A 22 10.83 4.65 -8.74
C ALA A 22 11.39 3.29 -9.18
N THR A 23 12.70 3.13 -9.18
CA THR A 23 13.36 1.86 -9.50
C THR A 23 13.00 0.78 -8.47
N ASP A 24 13.02 1.15 -7.18
CA ASP A 24 12.59 0.24 -6.11
C ASP A 24 11.16 -0.24 -6.34
N LEU A 25 10.26 0.66 -6.71
CA LEU A 25 8.87 0.32 -7.00
C LEU A 25 8.75 -0.65 -8.19
N CYS A 26 9.55 -0.45 -9.22
CA CYS A 26 9.57 -1.37 -10.37
C CYS A 26 10.01 -2.77 -9.92
N GLU A 27 11.02 -2.87 -9.08
CA GLU A 27 11.51 -4.14 -8.58
C GLU A 27 10.47 -4.83 -7.69
N MET A 28 9.82 -4.09 -6.81
CA MET A 28 8.83 -4.64 -5.88
C MET A 28 7.54 -5.08 -6.57
N THR A 29 7.10 -4.34 -7.58
CA THR A 29 5.83 -4.60 -8.27
C THR A 29 5.97 -5.44 -9.53
N LYS A 30 7.20 -5.58 -10.03
CA LYS A 30 7.49 -6.22 -11.32
C LYS A 30 6.89 -5.46 -12.52
N MET A 31 6.50 -4.21 -12.32
CA MET A 31 6.02 -3.36 -13.42
C MET A 31 7.18 -2.87 -14.27
N GLN A 32 6.93 -2.75 -15.57
CA GLN A 32 7.91 -2.16 -16.47
C GLN A 32 8.05 -0.66 -16.23
N LYS A 33 9.21 -0.13 -16.54
CA LYS A 33 9.55 1.28 -16.30
C LYS A 33 8.53 2.25 -16.93
N SER A 34 8.12 1.99 -18.18
CA SER A 34 7.16 2.84 -18.88
C SER A 34 5.79 2.82 -18.21
N GLN A 35 5.33 1.65 -17.77
CA GLN A 35 4.07 1.51 -17.05
C GLN A 35 4.14 2.20 -15.70
N MET A 36 5.25 2.03 -14.99
CA MET A 36 5.47 2.70 -13.71
C MET A 36 5.41 4.22 -13.86
N ASN A 37 6.09 4.77 -14.87
CA ASN A 37 6.08 6.22 -15.11
C ASN A 37 4.67 6.75 -15.36
N ARG A 38 3.87 6.05 -16.15
CA ARG A 38 2.49 6.45 -16.42
C ARG A 38 1.64 6.40 -15.15
N THR A 39 1.82 5.35 -14.36
CA THR A 39 1.08 5.18 -13.12
C THR A 39 1.43 6.25 -12.10
N LEU A 40 2.72 6.53 -11.93
CA LEU A 40 3.19 7.56 -11.01
C LEU A 40 2.73 8.96 -11.46
N THR A 41 2.72 9.23 -12.76
CA THR A 41 2.22 10.49 -13.29
C THR A 41 0.74 10.66 -12.96
N SER A 42 -0.06 9.61 -13.14
CA SER A 42 -1.48 9.62 -12.79
C SER A 42 -1.68 9.91 -11.31
N MET A 43 -0.91 9.25 -10.45
CA MET A 43 -1.02 9.42 -9.00
C MET A 43 -0.57 10.80 -8.55
N GLU A 44 0.46 11.34 -9.18
CA GLU A 44 0.94 12.69 -8.90
C GLU A 44 -0.11 13.72 -9.28
N ASN A 45 -0.77 13.54 -10.43
CA ASN A 45 -1.86 14.41 -10.87
C ASN A 45 -3.06 14.36 -9.94
N LYS A 46 -3.30 13.22 -9.31
CA LYS A 46 -4.36 13.06 -8.29
C LYS A 46 -3.94 13.55 -6.91
N LYS A 47 -2.71 14.06 -6.78
CA LYS A 47 -2.13 14.55 -5.52
C LYS A 47 -1.99 13.46 -4.44
N ILE A 48 -1.79 12.22 -4.87
CA ILE A 48 -1.60 11.10 -3.96
C ILE A 48 -0.16 11.01 -3.51
N LEU A 49 0.78 11.28 -4.42
CA LEU A 49 2.22 11.20 -4.15
C LEU A 49 2.97 12.33 -4.84
N THR A 50 4.23 12.46 -4.47
CA THR A 50 5.16 13.43 -5.06
C THR A 50 6.42 12.71 -5.48
N ARG A 51 6.92 13.04 -6.66
CA ARG A 51 8.23 12.56 -7.14
C ARG A 51 9.25 13.68 -6.98
N THR A 52 10.39 13.35 -6.39
CA THR A 52 11.48 14.30 -6.15
C THR A 52 12.76 13.73 -6.70
N ARG A 53 13.42 14.48 -7.57
CA ARG A 53 14.72 14.08 -8.11
C ARG A 53 15.80 14.27 -7.06
N SER A 54 16.68 13.27 -6.91
CA SER A 54 17.79 13.37 -5.97
C SER A 54 18.75 14.50 -6.37
N SER A 55 19.21 15.26 -5.39
CA SER A 55 20.22 16.31 -5.61
C SER A 55 21.60 15.73 -5.91
N GLY A 56 21.87 14.53 -5.39
CA GLY A 56 23.18 13.89 -5.57
C GLY A 56 23.29 13.02 -6.82
N ASP A 57 22.18 12.43 -7.24
CA ASP A 57 22.13 11.55 -8.42
C ASP A 57 20.84 11.83 -9.18
N LYS A 58 20.97 12.51 -10.29
CA LYS A 58 19.82 12.93 -11.13
C LYS A 58 19.03 11.74 -11.71
N ARG A 59 19.60 10.53 -11.70
CA ARG A 59 18.91 9.34 -12.18
C ARG A 59 17.97 8.74 -11.14
N LYS A 60 18.15 9.12 -9.87
CA LYS A 60 17.29 8.65 -8.78
C LYS A 60 16.10 9.59 -8.60
N ILE A 61 14.92 9.01 -8.63
CA ILE A 61 13.67 9.74 -8.37
C ILE A 61 13.03 9.11 -7.14
N TYR A 62 12.93 9.87 -6.07
CA TYR A 62 12.27 9.46 -4.84
C TYR A 62 10.77 9.65 -4.97
N VAL A 63 10.01 8.69 -4.46
CA VAL A 63 8.56 8.70 -4.49
C VAL A 63 8.05 8.69 -3.06
N THR A 64 7.23 9.68 -2.71
CA THR A 64 6.74 9.85 -1.35
C THR A 64 5.24 10.09 -1.37
N LEU A 65 4.51 9.40 -0.49
CA LEU A 65 3.08 9.67 -0.32
C LEU A 65 2.90 11.07 0.28
N ASN A 66 1.90 11.79 -0.21
CA ASN A 66 1.55 13.08 0.36
C ASN A 66 0.91 12.90 1.74
N GLU A 67 1.09 13.88 2.63
CA GLU A 67 0.64 13.79 4.02
C GLU A 67 -0.85 13.47 4.16
N GLU A 68 -1.68 14.05 3.31
CA GLU A 68 -3.12 13.79 3.33
C GLU A 68 -3.44 12.32 3.05
N GLN A 69 -2.70 11.71 2.13
CA GLN A 69 -2.88 10.30 1.81
C GLN A 69 -2.41 9.40 2.95
N ILE A 70 -1.29 9.75 3.59
CA ILE A 70 -0.80 9.02 4.77
C ILE A 70 -1.86 9.03 5.85
N LYS A 71 -2.48 10.19 6.09
CA LYS A 71 -3.51 10.34 7.10
C LYS A 71 -4.73 9.46 6.84
N VAL A 72 -5.14 9.34 5.57
CA VAL A 72 -6.24 8.45 5.18
C VAL A 72 -5.91 7.00 5.57
N TYR A 73 -4.70 6.55 5.29
CA TYR A 73 -4.27 5.19 5.64
C TYR A 73 -4.18 4.99 7.15
N GLU A 74 -3.70 5.97 7.89
CA GLU A 74 -3.62 5.88 9.34
C GLU A 74 -5.01 5.76 9.96
N ASP A 75 -5.98 6.55 9.47
CA ASP A 75 -7.36 6.49 9.95
C ASP A 75 -8.00 5.13 9.68
N GLU A 76 -7.78 4.57 8.49
CA GLU A 76 -8.27 3.24 8.13
C GLU A 76 -7.64 2.16 8.98
N HIS A 77 -6.34 2.26 9.21
CA HIS A 77 -5.60 1.30 10.04
C HIS A 77 -6.12 1.30 11.47
N GLU A 78 -6.37 2.47 12.04
CA GLU A 78 -6.95 2.59 13.38
C GLU A 78 -8.33 1.95 13.47
N ARG A 79 -9.16 2.13 12.46
CA ARG A 79 -10.50 1.50 12.42
C ARG A 79 -10.41 -0.01 12.42
N ILE A 80 -9.51 -0.55 11.61
CA ILE A 80 -9.30 -2.00 11.53
C ILE A 80 -8.81 -2.53 12.88
N LEU A 81 -7.87 -1.85 13.51
CA LEU A 81 -7.36 -2.23 14.84
C LEU A 81 -8.47 -2.26 15.89
N LYS A 82 -9.37 -1.27 15.87
CA LYS A 82 -10.52 -1.24 16.79
C LYS A 82 -11.44 -2.44 16.58
N ILE A 83 -11.68 -2.82 15.33
CA ILE A 83 -12.51 -4.00 15.02
C ILE A 83 -11.85 -5.27 15.53
N VAL A 84 -10.54 -5.42 15.30
CA VAL A 84 -9.77 -6.57 15.76
C VAL A 84 -9.79 -6.65 17.30
N ASP A 85 -9.59 -5.52 17.97
CA ASP A 85 -9.64 -5.46 19.44
C ASP A 85 -10.99 -5.92 19.98
N LYS A 86 -12.08 -5.45 19.37
CA LYS A 86 -13.43 -5.86 19.77
C LYS A 86 -13.68 -7.34 19.53
N LEU A 87 -13.14 -7.87 18.42
CA LEU A 87 -13.26 -9.29 18.11
C LEU A 87 -12.55 -10.12 19.19
N ILE A 88 -11.33 -9.75 19.53
CA ILE A 88 -10.55 -10.44 20.58
C ILE A 88 -11.28 -10.39 21.91
N GLU A 89 -11.84 -9.26 22.26
CA GLU A 89 -12.57 -9.07 23.51
C GLU A 89 -13.79 -9.99 23.61
N ARG A 90 -14.52 -10.15 22.50
CA ARG A 90 -15.76 -10.93 22.48
C ARG A 90 -15.58 -12.42 22.35
N VAL A 91 -14.59 -12.87 21.58
CA VAL A 91 -14.45 -14.30 21.27
C VAL A 91 -13.16 -14.93 21.82
N GLY A 92 -12.30 -14.12 22.42
CA GLY A 92 -11.02 -14.57 22.93
C GLY A 92 -9.95 -14.61 21.85
N LYS A 93 -8.69 -14.58 22.28
CA LYS A 93 -7.54 -14.44 21.40
C LYS A 93 -7.41 -15.62 20.42
N GLU A 94 -7.63 -16.83 20.89
CA GLU A 94 -7.51 -18.04 20.06
C GLU A 94 -8.55 -18.07 18.94
N ASN A 95 -9.82 -17.77 19.27
CA ASN A 95 -10.88 -17.74 18.28
C ASN A 95 -10.71 -16.59 17.29
N ALA A 96 -10.21 -15.44 17.74
CA ALA A 96 -9.92 -14.32 16.88
C ALA A 96 -8.84 -14.69 15.85
N GLN A 97 -7.81 -15.42 16.27
CA GLN A 97 -6.75 -15.88 15.37
C GLN A 97 -7.30 -16.83 14.32
N LYS A 98 -8.18 -17.76 14.71
CA LYS A 98 -8.83 -18.67 13.77
C LYS A 98 -9.69 -17.93 12.76
N ALA A 99 -10.41 -16.90 13.22
CA ALA A 99 -11.25 -16.09 12.33
C ALA A 99 -10.41 -15.35 11.30
N LEU A 100 -9.25 -14.80 11.70
CA LEU A 100 -8.34 -14.14 10.78
C LEU A 100 -7.78 -15.11 9.74
N GLU A 101 -7.41 -16.32 10.16
CA GLU A 101 -6.91 -17.35 9.25
C GLU A 101 -7.95 -17.74 8.21
N LEU A 102 -9.20 -17.92 8.64
CA LEU A 102 -10.31 -18.23 7.74
C LEU A 102 -10.59 -17.08 6.77
N PHE A 103 -10.53 -15.85 7.26
CA PHE A 103 -10.72 -14.67 6.42
C PHE A 103 -9.65 -14.59 5.34
N GLU A 104 -8.40 -14.82 5.69
CA GLU A 104 -7.28 -14.82 4.74
C GLU A 104 -7.46 -15.92 3.68
N LEU A 105 -7.94 -17.09 4.09
CA LEU A 105 -8.22 -18.19 3.17
C LEU A 105 -9.33 -17.81 2.20
N ILE A 106 -10.41 -17.21 2.69
CA ILE A 106 -11.51 -16.74 1.85
C ILE A 106 -11.01 -15.71 0.84
N ALA A 107 -10.20 -14.76 1.27
CA ALA A 107 -9.63 -13.75 0.40
C ALA A 107 -8.74 -14.37 -0.68
N HIS A 108 -7.97 -15.39 -0.33
CA HIS A 108 -7.10 -16.09 -1.26
C HIS A 108 -7.92 -16.86 -2.32
N ILE A 109 -8.97 -17.57 -1.89
CA ILE A 109 -9.87 -18.27 -2.81
C ILE A 109 -10.56 -17.29 -3.75
N ALA A 110 -11.03 -16.17 -3.22
CA ALA A 110 -11.69 -15.15 -4.02
C ALA A 110 -10.76 -14.61 -5.13
N LYS A 111 -9.48 -14.45 -4.82
CA LYS A 111 -8.49 -14.02 -5.82
C LYS A 111 -8.32 -15.03 -6.95
N GLU A 112 -8.31 -16.32 -6.61
CA GLU A 112 -8.17 -17.38 -7.61
C GLU A 112 -9.39 -17.45 -8.53
N GLU A 113 -10.58 -17.27 -7.99
CA GLU A 113 -11.83 -17.35 -8.76
C GLU A 113 -12.08 -16.16 -9.67
N ILE A 114 -11.52 -15.00 -9.35
CA ILE A 114 -11.74 -13.75 -10.09
C ILE A 114 -10.80 -13.61 -11.29
N LYS A 115 -9.82 -14.45 -11.43
CA LYS A 115 -8.88 -14.39 -12.56
C LYS A 115 -9.54 -14.71 -13.89
#